data_8436a472e3814d9e97c594c4fc1e0b5a
#
_entry.id   8436a472e3814d9e97c594c4fc1e0b5a
#
_cell.length_a   1.000
_cell.length_b   1.000
_cell.length_c   1.000
_cell.angle_alpha   90.00
_cell.angle_beta   90.00
_cell.angle_gamma   90.00
#
_symmetry.space_group_name_H-M   'P 1'
#
loop_
_entity.id
_entity.type
_entity.pdbx_description
1 polymer ?
#
loop_
_entity_poly.entity_id
_entity_poly.type
_entity_poly.pdbx_seq_one_letter_code
_entity_poly.pdbx_strand_id
1 'polypeptide(L)'
;MQTELSSKRQINHKVMRAIVGFIALALSPVVWLLSGSDNVLTSISISYWTDSRDIFVGSLVAIGFFLSAYNGSGDGRDWEYYLSKVACIFAICVAIFPTEGFSDEDIPAKWVQAIAEPIGVAPGSIHNGAAILLFGCLIVLMWFFSVRAMKKSRPGRAYFYRGVSISIGAGIIGILVIGKLFKLTDTIFWVESWGLTLFGIGWLAAGIYRSDNHTPQAFP
;
A
#
# COMPACT_ATOMS: atom_id res chain seq x y z
N MET A 1 27.26 32.94 22.32
CA MET A 1 26.94 33.10 20.89
C MET A 1 27.24 31.80 20.17
N GLN A 2 26.48 30.73 20.46
CA GLN A 2 26.58 29.40 19.78
C GLN A 2 25.41 28.51 20.20
N THR A 3 24.17 28.88 19.89
CA THR A 3 22.97 28.07 20.17
C THR A 3 21.87 28.18 19.12
N GLU A 4 22.19 28.50 17.88
CA GLU A 4 21.16 28.66 16.81
C GLU A 4 21.46 27.90 15.51
N LEU A 5 22.07 26.73 15.55
CA LEU A 5 22.26 25.92 14.33
C LEU A 5 21.89 24.47 14.54
N SER A 6 20.67 24.17 14.94
CA SER A 6 20.13 22.81 14.78
C SER A 6 18.61 22.82 14.67
N SER A 7 18.09 23.58 13.75
CA SER A 7 16.79 23.26 13.14
C SER A 7 17.01 22.01 12.27
N LYS A 8 17.15 20.85 12.92
CA LYS A 8 17.08 19.56 12.22
C LYS A 8 15.76 19.56 11.46
N ARG A 9 15.83 19.59 10.12
CA ARG A 9 14.68 19.35 9.24
C ARG A 9 14.17 17.94 9.57
N GLN A 10 13.25 17.84 10.52
CA GLN A 10 12.58 16.59 10.83
C GLN A 10 11.64 16.26 9.67
N ILE A 11 11.76 15.08 9.13
CA ILE A 11 10.85 14.58 8.12
C ILE A 11 9.43 14.62 8.72
N ASN A 12 8.53 15.34 8.07
CA ASN A 12 7.16 15.46 8.54
C ASN A 12 6.38 14.18 8.24
N HIS A 13 6.36 13.27 9.22
CA HIS A 13 5.68 11.99 9.11
C HIS A 13 4.18 12.09 8.76
N LYS A 14 3.54 13.22 9.05
CA LYS A 14 2.13 13.44 8.66
C LYS A 14 2.00 13.66 7.16
N VAL A 15 2.88 14.50 6.60
CA VAL A 15 2.92 14.74 5.15
C VAL A 15 3.24 13.44 4.40
N MET A 16 4.20 12.66 4.88
CA MET A 16 4.52 11.36 4.28
C MET A 16 3.30 10.43 4.26
N ARG A 17 2.56 10.34 5.37
CA ARG A 17 1.34 9.52 5.43
C ARG A 17 0.26 10.03 4.48
N ALA A 18 0.08 11.35 4.41
CA ALA A 18 -0.88 11.95 3.49
C ALA A 18 -0.53 11.64 2.03
N ILE A 19 0.75 11.73 1.66
CA ILE A 19 1.22 11.40 0.30
C ILE A 19 0.94 9.94 -0.03
N VAL A 20 1.30 9.00 0.86
CA VAL A 20 1.03 7.57 0.64
C VAL A 20 -0.46 7.31 0.48
N GLY A 21 -1.28 7.88 1.36
CA GLY A 21 -2.73 7.73 1.29
C GLY A 21 -3.29 8.27 -0.03
N PHE A 22 -2.81 9.43 -0.47
CA PHE A 22 -3.21 10.02 -1.75
C PHE A 22 -2.79 9.16 -2.95
N ILE A 23 -1.53 8.69 -2.99
CA ILE A 23 -1.04 7.81 -4.08
C ILE A 23 -1.88 6.53 -4.13
N ALA A 24 -2.16 5.90 -2.99
CA ALA A 24 -2.94 4.68 -2.94
C ALA A 24 -4.40 4.89 -3.43
N LEU A 25 -5.01 6.03 -3.10
CA LEU A 25 -6.35 6.39 -3.60
C LEU A 25 -6.37 6.69 -5.09
N ALA A 26 -5.34 7.36 -5.59
CA ALA A 26 -5.28 7.81 -6.97
C ALA A 26 -4.87 6.68 -7.94
N LEU A 27 -4.14 5.66 -7.46
CA LEU A 27 -3.51 4.66 -8.33
C LEU A 27 -4.51 3.96 -9.25
N SER A 28 -5.58 3.39 -8.71
CA SER A 28 -6.58 2.65 -9.48
C SER A 28 -7.24 3.49 -10.58
N PRO A 29 -7.85 4.65 -10.29
CA PRO A 29 -8.48 5.45 -11.34
C PRO A 29 -7.48 6.02 -12.33
N VAL A 30 -6.27 6.40 -11.90
CA VAL A 30 -5.27 7.00 -12.79
C VAL A 30 -4.72 5.96 -13.78
N VAL A 31 -4.39 4.74 -13.32
CA VAL A 31 -3.89 3.72 -14.26
C VAL A 31 -4.95 3.28 -15.24
N TRP A 32 -6.22 3.23 -14.83
CA TRP A 32 -7.31 2.94 -15.77
C TRP A 32 -7.47 4.03 -16.81
N LEU A 33 -7.53 5.29 -16.40
CA LEU A 33 -7.68 6.43 -17.33
C LEU A 33 -6.51 6.56 -18.31
N LEU A 34 -5.30 6.21 -17.88
CA LEU A 34 -4.08 6.35 -18.69
C LEU A 34 -3.66 5.06 -19.41
N SER A 35 -4.37 3.96 -19.23
CA SER A 35 -4.04 2.67 -19.85
C SER A 35 -4.30 2.63 -21.36
N GLY A 36 -5.06 3.60 -21.90
CA GLY A 36 -5.52 3.57 -23.27
C GLY A 36 -6.61 2.53 -23.57
N SER A 37 -7.17 1.90 -22.53
CA SER A 37 -8.21 0.89 -22.66
C SER A 37 -9.61 1.51 -22.55
N ASP A 38 -10.49 1.17 -23.49
CA ASP A 38 -11.91 1.56 -23.42
C ASP A 38 -12.70 0.82 -22.33
N ASN A 39 -12.17 -0.32 -21.87
CA ASN A 39 -12.78 -1.16 -20.84
C ASN A 39 -12.03 -1.07 -19.52
N VAL A 40 -12.69 -1.49 -18.42
CA VAL A 40 -12.04 -1.69 -17.14
C VAL A 40 -10.94 -2.75 -17.29
N LEU A 41 -9.77 -2.47 -16.74
CA LEU A 41 -8.65 -3.41 -16.75
C LEU A 41 -8.99 -4.68 -15.98
N THR A 42 -8.40 -5.81 -16.35
CA THR A 42 -8.56 -7.07 -15.63
C THR A 42 -7.95 -7.04 -14.22
N SER A 43 -6.89 -6.23 -14.04
CA SER A 43 -6.27 -5.91 -12.74
C SER A 43 -5.59 -4.55 -12.81
N ILE A 44 -5.29 -3.92 -11.67
CA ILE A 44 -4.40 -2.74 -11.64
C ILE A 44 -3.00 -3.18 -12.12
N SER A 45 -2.58 -4.36 -11.74
CA SER A 45 -1.24 -4.90 -12.04
C SER A 45 -0.99 -5.12 -13.53
N ILE A 46 -2.04 -5.35 -14.35
CA ILE A 46 -1.91 -5.46 -15.82
C ILE A 46 -1.42 -4.15 -16.45
N SER A 47 -1.55 -3.02 -15.74
CA SER A 47 -1.01 -1.72 -16.17
C SER A 47 0.49 -1.74 -16.42
N TYR A 48 1.19 -2.74 -15.90
CA TYR A 48 2.61 -2.96 -16.24
C TYR A 48 2.86 -3.12 -17.75
N TRP A 49 1.85 -3.57 -18.48
CA TRP A 49 1.89 -3.83 -19.93
C TRP A 49 1.15 -2.77 -20.76
N THR A 50 0.80 -1.63 -20.16
CA THR A 50 0.07 -0.52 -20.80
C THR A 50 0.88 0.78 -20.73
N ASP A 51 0.36 1.85 -21.35
CA ASP A 51 0.94 3.19 -21.26
C ASP A 51 0.99 3.76 -19.83
N SER A 52 0.22 3.20 -18.91
CA SER A 52 0.22 3.59 -17.51
C SER A 52 1.28 2.88 -16.63
N ARG A 53 2.19 2.10 -17.24
CA ARG A 53 3.24 1.33 -16.57
C ARG A 53 4.04 2.16 -15.57
N ASP A 54 4.56 3.30 -16.00
CA ASP A 54 5.45 4.12 -15.17
C ASP A 54 4.72 4.68 -13.94
N ILE A 55 3.43 4.99 -14.09
CA ILE A 55 2.56 5.41 -12.98
C ILE A 55 2.36 4.27 -11.99
N PHE A 56 2.04 3.07 -12.50
CA PHE A 56 1.87 1.88 -11.66
C PHE A 56 3.15 1.56 -10.88
N VAL A 57 4.27 1.38 -11.57
CA VAL A 57 5.56 1.03 -10.97
C VAL A 57 6.03 2.13 -10.02
N GLY A 58 6.03 3.39 -10.47
CA GLY A 58 6.46 4.54 -9.67
C GLY A 58 5.64 4.72 -8.40
N SER A 59 4.32 4.53 -8.48
CA SER A 59 3.43 4.62 -7.31
C SER A 59 3.71 3.54 -6.27
N LEU A 60 3.86 2.28 -6.69
CA LEU A 60 4.16 1.17 -5.78
C LEU A 60 5.54 1.31 -5.13
N VAL A 61 6.55 1.72 -5.91
CA VAL A 61 7.89 2.01 -5.39
C VAL A 61 7.83 3.13 -4.37
N ALA A 62 7.12 4.23 -4.66
CA ALA A 62 6.94 5.34 -3.71
C ALA A 62 6.24 4.88 -2.43
N ILE A 63 5.11 4.16 -2.53
CA ILE A 63 4.41 3.58 -1.37
C ILE A 63 5.37 2.69 -0.56
N GLY A 64 6.13 1.82 -1.22
CA GLY A 64 7.09 0.93 -0.58
C GLY A 64 8.14 1.71 0.21
N PHE A 65 8.79 2.71 -0.38
CA PHE A 65 9.79 3.53 0.31
C PHE A 65 9.20 4.29 1.49
N PHE A 66 8.00 4.85 1.36
CA PHE A 66 7.34 5.51 2.48
C PHE A 66 6.96 4.54 3.60
N LEU A 67 6.53 3.32 3.27
CA LEU A 67 6.34 2.26 4.27
C LEU A 67 7.65 1.91 4.96
N SER A 68 8.76 1.85 4.22
CA SER A 68 10.08 1.61 4.83
C SER A 68 10.52 2.72 5.78
N ALA A 69 10.15 3.96 5.52
CA ALA A 69 10.43 5.10 6.38
C ALA A 69 9.52 5.18 7.62
N TYR A 70 8.47 4.34 7.68
CA TYR A 70 7.58 4.29 8.82
C TYR A 70 8.23 3.59 10.02
N ASN A 71 8.31 4.28 11.17
CA ASN A 71 9.03 3.81 12.35
C ASN A 71 8.13 3.24 13.46
N GLY A 72 6.90 2.79 13.12
CA GLY A 72 6.01 2.19 14.11
C GLY A 72 5.46 3.16 15.14
N SER A 73 5.29 2.71 16.37
CA SER A 73 4.73 3.49 17.47
C SER A 73 5.70 4.52 18.08
N GLY A 74 6.99 4.42 17.79
CA GLY A 74 8.02 5.31 18.29
C GLY A 74 8.76 4.83 19.54
N ASP A 75 8.28 3.76 20.18
CA ASP A 75 8.86 3.22 21.43
C ASP A 75 9.91 2.11 21.18
N GLY A 76 10.56 2.14 20.04
CA GLY A 76 11.54 1.14 19.63
C GLY A 76 11.11 0.35 18.38
N ARG A 77 11.77 -0.80 18.15
CA ARG A 77 11.49 -1.68 17.02
C ARG A 77 10.34 -2.63 17.36
N ASP A 78 9.09 -2.16 17.22
CA ASP A 78 7.88 -2.96 17.41
C ASP A 78 7.48 -3.75 16.15
N TRP A 79 6.44 -4.57 16.26
CA TRP A 79 5.91 -5.34 15.15
C TRP A 79 5.42 -4.47 13.98
N GLU A 80 4.91 -3.25 14.25
CA GLU A 80 4.53 -2.29 13.19
C GLU A 80 5.76 -1.87 12.38
N TYR A 81 6.90 -1.65 13.06
CA TYR A 81 8.16 -1.32 12.40
C TYR A 81 8.59 -2.41 11.43
N TYR A 82 8.67 -3.68 11.88
CA TYR A 82 9.11 -4.78 11.01
C TYR A 82 8.11 -5.05 9.89
N LEU A 83 6.82 -5.05 10.19
CA LEU A 83 5.77 -5.29 9.20
C LEU A 83 5.80 -4.25 8.08
N SER A 84 6.06 -2.99 8.39
CA SER A 84 6.17 -1.94 7.36
C SER A 84 7.38 -2.14 6.44
N LYS A 85 8.51 -2.68 6.95
CA LYS A 85 9.68 -3.02 6.12
C LYS A 85 9.37 -4.22 5.21
N VAL A 86 8.68 -5.22 5.73
CA VAL A 86 8.23 -6.38 4.97
C VAL A 86 7.23 -5.96 3.88
N ALA A 87 6.27 -5.08 4.21
CA ALA A 87 5.35 -4.51 3.23
C ALA A 87 6.07 -3.71 2.13
N CYS A 88 7.16 -2.98 2.46
CA CYS A 88 8.01 -2.33 1.47
C CYS A 88 8.59 -3.32 0.47
N ILE A 89 9.17 -4.43 0.96
CA ILE A 89 9.75 -5.46 0.09
C ILE A 89 8.69 -6.01 -0.86
N PHE A 90 7.50 -6.35 -0.36
CA PHE A 90 6.42 -6.86 -1.21
C PHE A 90 5.90 -5.83 -2.19
N ALA A 91 5.78 -4.55 -1.81
CA ALA A 91 5.38 -3.49 -2.74
C ALA A 91 6.39 -3.33 -3.89
N ILE A 92 7.69 -3.41 -3.60
CA ILE A 92 8.73 -3.38 -4.61
C ILE A 92 8.68 -4.64 -5.48
N CYS A 93 8.47 -5.82 -4.91
CA CYS A 93 8.30 -7.05 -5.70
C CYS A 93 7.11 -6.95 -6.66
N VAL A 94 5.95 -6.45 -6.21
CA VAL A 94 4.78 -6.22 -7.07
C VAL A 94 5.10 -5.22 -8.19
N ALA A 95 5.89 -4.18 -7.91
CA ALA A 95 6.27 -3.18 -8.88
C ALA A 95 7.21 -3.69 -9.98
N ILE A 96 8.16 -4.56 -9.63
CA ILE A 96 9.24 -4.98 -10.55
C ILE A 96 9.01 -6.32 -11.23
N PHE A 97 8.29 -7.25 -10.61
CA PHE A 97 7.89 -8.51 -11.24
C PHE A 97 6.53 -8.30 -11.88
N PRO A 98 6.39 -8.36 -13.22
CA PRO A 98 5.10 -8.18 -13.86
C PRO A 98 4.18 -9.37 -13.63
N THR A 99 2.87 -9.10 -13.64
CA THR A 99 1.85 -10.14 -13.82
C THR A 99 1.94 -10.71 -15.24
N GLU A 100 1.16 -11.75 -15.55
CA GLU A 100 1.01 -12.25 -16.92
C GLU A 100 0.49 -11.14 -17.83
N GLY A 101 1.05 -11.04 -19.04
CA GLY A 101 0.69 -10.04 -20.04
C GLY A 101 -0.60 -10.38 -20.76
N PHE A 102 -0.96 -9.57 -21.75
CA PHE A 102 -2.12 -9.79 -22.63
C PHE A 102 -1.87 -10.89 -23.66
N SER A 103 -0.59 -11.12 -24.01
CA SER A 103 -0.16 -12.04 -25.05
C SER A 103 1.20 -12.66 -24.74
N ASP A 104 1.56 -13.71 -25.47
CA ASP A 104 2.88 -14.36 -25.40
C ASP A 104 4.04 -13.44 -25.83
N GLU A 105 3.73 -12.31 -26.48
CA GLU A 105 4.71 -11.30 -26.90
C GLU A 105 5.09 -10.36 -25.73
N ASP A 106 4.32 -10.33 -24.67
CA ASP A 106 4.58 -9.53 -23.47
C ASP A 106 5.68 -10.17 -22.62
N ILE A 107 6.92 -9.96 -23.02
CA ILE A 107 8.10 -10.57 -22.39
C ILE A 107 8.66 -9.66 -21.31
N PRO A 108 8.81 -10.14 -20.06
CA PRO A 108 9.46 -9.39 -18.99
C PRO A 108 10.88 -8.98 -19.34
N ALA A 109 11.37 -7.89 -18.77
CA ALA A 109 12.75 -7.45 -18.96
C ALA A 109 13.76 -8.58 -18.64
N LYS A 110 14.84 -8.67 -19.40
CA LYS A 110 15.86 -9.74 -19.27
C LYS A 110 16.38 -9.90 -17.83
N TRP A 111 16.56 -8.80 -17.11
CA TRP A 111 17.04 -8.84 -15.72
C TRP A 111 16.00 -9.44 -14.76
N VAL A 112 14.68 -9.24 -15.04
CA VAL A 112 13.60 -9.87 -14.26
C VAL A 112 13.62 -11.38 -14.47
N GLN A 113 13.78 -11.82 -15.72
CA GLN A 113 13.91 -13.24 -16.07
C GLN A 113 15.15 -13.85 -15.39
N ALA A 114 16.30 -13.18 -15.47
CA ALA A 114 17.54 -13.63 -14.86
C ALA A 114 17.46 -13.80 -13.32
N ILE A 115 16.56 -13.08 -12.64
CA ILE A 115 16.29 -13.28 -11.21
C ILE A 115 15.31 -14.45 -10.98
N ALA A 116 14.31 -14.60 -11.84
CA ALA A 116 13.25 -15.60 -11.68
C ALA A 116 13.68 -17.02 -12.10
N GLU A 117 14.47 -17.13 -13.18
CA GLU A 117 14.94 -18.41 -13.73
C GLU A 117 15.71 -19.30 -12.72
N PRO A 118 16.69 -18.78 -11.95
CA PRO A 118 17.42 -19.60 -10.99
C PRO A 118 16.56 -20.14 -9.86
N ILE A 119 15.42 -19.45 -9.57
CA ILE A 119 14.46 -19.86 -8.54
C ILE A 119 13.46 -20.86 -9.10
N GLY A 120 13.36 -21.00 -10.42
CA GLY A 120 12.40 -21.86 -11.10
C GLY A 120 10.93 -21.39 -10.95
N VAL A 121 10.72 -20.08 -10.73
CA VAL A 121 9.38 -19.51 -10.51
C VAL A 121 9.11 -18.44 -11.56
N ALA A 122 7.94 -18.51 -12.20
CA ALA A 122 7.55 -17.48 -13.18
C ALA A 122 7.41 -16.11 -12.52
N PRO A 123 7.80 -15.00 -13.20
CA PRO A 123 7.67 -13.64 -12.69
C PRO A 123 6.25 -13.32 -12.19
N GLY A 124 5.20 -13.74 -12.92
CA GLY A 124 3.80 -13.56 -12.53
C GLY A 124 3.44 -14.26 -11.21
N SER A 125 4.03 -15.42 -10.94
CA SER A 125 3.82 -16.12 -9.66
C SER A 125 4.48 -15.38 -8.49
N ILE A 126 5.67 -14.78 -8.72
CA ILE A 126 6.33 -13.93 -7.72
C ILE A 126 5.47 -12.69 -7.45
N HIS A 127 4.97 -12.05 -8.51
CA HIS A 127 4.07 -10.90 -8.43
C HIS A 127 2.83 -11.23 -7.59
N ASN A 128 2.10 -12.28 -7.96
CA ASN A 128 0.86 -12.66 -7.30
C ASN A 128 1.07 -13.01 -5.82
N GLY A 129 2.12 -13.76 -5.52
CA GLY A 129 2.51 -14.06 -4.14
C GLY A 129 2.84 -12.81 -3.34
N ALA A 130 3.63 -11.89 -3.90
CA ALA A 130 3.97 -10.62 -3.28
C ALA A 130 2.74 -9.73 -3.07
N ALA A 131 1.80 -9.69 -4.03
CA ALA A 131 0.57 -8.92 -3.90
C ALA A 131 -0.32 -9.43 -2.75
N ILE A 132 -0.51 -10.73 -2.64
CA ILE A 132 -1.27 -11.34 -1.53
C ILE A 132 -0.63 -10.99 -0.19
N LEU A 133 0.69 -11.12 -0.08
CA LEU A 133 1.42 -10.82 1.15
C LEU A 133 1.41 -9.32 1.45
N LEU A 134 1.48 -8.45 0.44
CA LEU A 134 1.35 -7.01 0.60
C LEU A 134 -0.01 -6.65 1.20
N PHE A 135 -1.12 -7.11 0.62
CA PHE A 135 -2.46 -6.85 1.16
C PHE A 135 -2.62 -7.41 2.57
N GLY A 136 -2.07 -8.59 2.87
CA GLY A 136 -1.98 -9.12 4.22
C GLY A 136 -1.29 -8.17 5.19
N CYS A 137 -0.13 -7.62 4.81
CA CYS A 137 0.59 -6.63 5.60
C CYS A 137 -0.24 -5.35 5.81
N LEU A 138 -0.93 -4.85 4.77
CA LEU A 138 -1.75 -3.64 4.87
C LEU A 138 -2.93 -3.83 5.84
N ILE A 139 -3.60 -4.99 5.81
CA ILE A 139 -4.68 -5.36 6.75
C ILE A 139 -4.14 -5.33 8.19
N VAL A 140 -3.00 -5.98 8.44
CA VAL A 140 -2.42 -6.06 9.78
C VAL A 140 -1.89 -4.70 10.26
N LEU A 141 -1.35 -3.85 9.38
CA LEU A 141 -0.96 -2.48 9.72
C LEU A 141 -2.17 -1.65 10.19
N MET A 142 -3.31 -1.74 9.50
CA MET A 142 -4.55 -1.07 9.93
C MET A 142 -5.03 -1.59 11.28
N TRP A 143 -4.92 -2.89 11.52
CA TRP A 143 -5.23 -3.48 12.82
C TRP A 143 -4.33 -2.93 13.93
N PHE A 144 -3.02 -2.84 13.71
CA PHE A 144 -2.10 -2.25 14.68
C PHE A 144 -2.41 -0.78 14.97
N PHE A 145 -2.82 -0.01 13.94
CA PHE A 145 -3.30 1.37 14.15
C PHE A 145 -4.52 1.40 15.08
N SER A 146 -5.45 0.44 14.95
CA SER A 146 -6.58 0.29 15.86
C SER A 146 -6.12 0.01 17.30
N VAL A 147 -5.25 -0.96 17.48
CA VAL A 147 -4.73 -1.34 18.82
C VAL A 147 -4.01 -0.14 19.48
N ARG A 148 -3.17 0.56 18.72
CA ARG A 148 -2.47 1.75 19.20
C ARG A 148 -3.43 2.89 19.57
N ALA A 149 -4.46 3.12 18.77
CA ALA A 149 -5.47 4.14 19.07
C ALA A 149 -6.24 3.79 20.36
N MET A 150 -6.54 2.51 20.58
CA MET A 150 -7.17 2.05 21.82
C MET A 150 -6.26 2.27 23.02
N LYS A 151 -4.98 1.91 22.95
CA LYS A 151 -3.98 2.17 24.01
C LYS A 151 -3.85 3.65 24.36
N LYS A 152 -4.13 4.56 23.42
CA LYS A 152 -4.13 6.02 23.63
C LYS A 152 -5.50 6.57 24.04
N SER A 153 -6.41 5.73 24.51
CA SER A 153 -7.77 6.10 24.93
C SER A 153 -8.56 6.88 23.86
N ARG A 154 -8.42 6.47 22.59
CA ARG A 154 -9.11 7.07 21.44
C ARG A 154 -10.01 6.05 20.73
N PRO A 155 -11.13 5.63 21.35
CA PRO A 155 -11.95 4.51 20.87
C PRO A 155 -12.52 4.77 19.45
N GLY A 156 -12.97 5.98 19.12
CA GLY A 156 -13.49 6.31 17.80
C GLY A 156 -12.48 6.04 16.68
N ARG A 157 -11.21 6.42 16.88
CA ARG A 157 -10.13 6.12 15.94
C ARG A 157 -9.81 4.62 15.88
N ALA A 158 -9.87 3.94 17.02
CA ALA A 158 -9.62 2.51 17.10
C ALA A 158 -10.69 1.74 16.29
N TYR A 159 -11.96 2.06 16.47
CA TYR A 159 -13.04 1.43 15.70
C TYR A 159 -12.95 1.75 14.21
N PHE A 160 -12.59 2.98 13.84
CA PHE A 160 -12.36 3.34 12.44
C PHE A 160 -11.28 2.45 11.79
N TYR A 161 -10.07 2.35 12.37
CA TYR A 161 -9.01 1.52 11.80
C TYR A 161 -9.32 0.03 11.81
N ARG A 162 -10.05 -0.45 12.83
CA ARG A 162 -10.54 -1.83 12.88
C ARG A 162 -11.54 -2.08 11.77
N GLY A 163 -12.46 -1.14 11.54
CA GLY A 163 -13.40 -1.20 10.44
C GLY A 163 -12.70 -1.25 9.09
N VAL A 164 -11.69 -0.39 8.86
CA VAL A 164 -10.87 -0.41 7.63
C VAL A 164 -10.18 -1.75 7.45
N SER A 165 -9.51 -2.27 8.49
CA SER A 165 -8.81 -3.57 8.43
C SER A 165 -9.75 -4.71 8.06
N ILE A 166 -10.89 -4.82 8.76
CA ILE A 166 -11.88 -5.87 8.49
C ILE A 166 -12.50 -5.70 7.09
N SER A 167 -12.81 -4.46 6.68
CA SER A 167 -13.40 -4.18 5.38
C SER A 167 -12.47 -4.50 4.22
N ILE A 168 -11.16 -4.29 4.36
CA ILE A 168 -10.20 -4.73 3.34
C ILE A 168 -10.31 -6.25 3.17
N GLY A 169 -10.18 -7.03 4.23
CA GLY A 169 -10.19 -8.48 4.16
C GLY A 169 -11.53 -9.05 3.69
N ALA A 170 -12.63 -8.61 4.29
CA ALA A 170 -13.98 -9.07 3.94
C ALA A 170 -14.36 -8.66 2.52
N GLY A 171 -14.00 -7.45 2.08
CA GLY A 171 -14.28 -6.97 0.74
C GLY A 171 -13.49 -7.73 -0.32
N ILE A 172 -12.20 -8.02 -0.10
CA ILE A 172 -11.41 -8.88 -0.99
C ILE A 172 -12.08 -10.23 -1.17
N ILE A 173 -12.45 -10.90 -0.07
CA ILE A 173 -13.13 -12.20 -0.13
C ILE A 173 -14.48 -12.09 -0.84
N GLY A 174 -15.28 -11.07 -0.50
CA GLY A 174 -16.60 -10.86 -1.10
C GLY A 174 -16.53 -10.62 -2.60
N ILE A 175 -15.61 -9.76 -3.06
CA ILE A 175 -15.42 -9.46 -4.50
C ILE A 175 -14.94 -10.71 -5.24
N LEU A 176 -14.02 -11.50 -4.68
CA LEU A 176 -13.56 -12.76 -5.28
C LEU A 176 -14.70 -13.77 -5.41
N VAL A 177 -15.55 -13.89 -4.40
CA VAL A 177 -16.72 -14.80 -4.44
C VAL A 177 -17.72 -14.34 -5.51
N ILE A 178 -18.05 -13.06 -5.54
CA ILE A 178 -18.96 -12.47 -6.54
C ILE A 178 -18.38 -12.65 -7.95
N GLY A 179 -17.12 -12.30 -8.16
CA GLY A 179 -16.44 -12.44 -9.44
C GLY A 179 -16.45 -13.87 -9.97
N LYS A 180 -16.21 -14.86 -9.07
CA LYS A 180 -16.27 -16.29 -9.42
C LYS A 180 -17.70 -16.74 -9.76
N LEU A 181 -18.71 -16.29 -9.01
CA LEU A 181 -20.12 -16.65 -9.25
C LEU A 181 -20.63 -16.10 -10.57
N PHE A 182 -20.29 -14.84 -10.89
CA PHE A 182 -20.78 -14.15 -12.08
C PHE A 182 -19.76 -14.19 -13.25
N LYS A 183 -18.61 -14.86 -13.08
CA LYS A 183 -17.54 -15.01 -14.09
C LYS A 183 -17.06 -13.66 -14.63
N LEU A 184 -16.89 -12.68 -13.75
CA LEU A 184 -16.42 -11.34 -14.11
C LEU A 184 -14.93 -11.35 -14.43
N THR A 185 -14.54 -10.73 -15.54
CA THR A 185 -13.14 -10.69 -16.01
C THR A 185 -12.30 -9.63 -15.28
N ASP A 186 -12.93 -8.60 -14.74
CA ASP A 186 -12.32 -7.47 -14.02
C ASP A 186 -12.29 -7.64 -12.49
N THR A 187 -12.56 -8.84 -12.01
CA THR A 187 -12.63 -9.15 -10.57
C THR A 187 -11.38 -8.71 -9.81
N ILE A 188 -10.19 -8.98 -10.35
CA ILE A 188 -8.93 -8.65 -9.69
C ILE A 188 -8.71 -7.14 -9.64
N PHE A 189 -9.09 -6.40 -10.67
CA PHE A 189 -9.08 -4.94 -10.66
C PHE A 189 -9.86 -4.38 -9.46
N TRP A 190 -11.07 -4.91 -9.22
CA TRP A 190 -11.92 -4.46 -8.11
C TRP A 190 -11.37 -4.90 -6.74
N VAL A 191 -10.75 -6.07 -6.65
CA VAL A 191 -10.05 -6.53 -5.43
C VAL A 191 -8.92 -5.58 -5.06
N GLU A 192 -8.06 -5.27 -6.01
CA GLU A 192 -6.92 -4.38 -5.82
C GLU A 192 -7.36 -2.94 -5.53
N SER A 193 -8.35 -2.44 -6.29
CA SER A 193 -8.92 -1.11 -6.10
C SER A 193 -9.55 -0.94 -4.72
N TRP A 194 -10.31 -1.93 -4.26
CA TRP A 194 -10.92 -1.94 -2.94
C TRP A 194 -9.87 -1.88 -1.83
N GLY A 195 -8.88 -2.77 -1.90
CA GLY A 195 -7.82 -2.83 -0.90
C GLY A 195 -7.00 -1.55 -0.83
N LEU A 196 -6.58 -1.03 -1.99
CA LEU A 196 -5.79 0.22 -2.06
C LEU A 196 -6.59 1.43 -1.62
N THR A 197 -7.87 1.53 -2.01
CA THR A 197 -8.74 2.64 -1.61
C THR A 197 -8.92 2.68 -0.09
N LEU A 198 -9.27 1.57 0.53
CA LEU A 198 -9.47 1.52 1.98
C LEU A 198 -8.15 1.73 2.75
N PHE A 199 -7.06 1.15 2.27
CA PHE A 199 -5.73 1.43 2.83
C PHE A 199 -5.39 2.92 2.71
N GLY A 200 -5.60 3.53 1.54
CA GLY A 200 -5.37 4.94 1.29
C GLY A 200 -6.17 5.84 2.24
N ILE A 201 -7.45 5.56 2.43
CA ILE A 201 -8.32 6.26 3.41
C ILE A 201 -7.75 6.13 4.83
N GLY A 202 -7.41 4.91 5.25
CA GLY A 202 -6.85 4.67 6.58
C GLY A 202 -5.53 5.39 6.81
N TRP A 203 -4.64 5.37 5.80
CA TRP A 203 -3.34 6.00 5.87
C TRP A 203 -3.42 7.53 5.83
N LEU A 204 -4.30 8.09 5.00
CA LEU A 204 -4.59 9.51 4.93
C LEU A 204 -5.15 10.03 6.26
N ALA A 205 -6.12 9.30 6.85
CA ALA A 205 -6.64 9.61 8.17
C ALA A 205 -5.52 9.63 9.23
N ALA A 206 -4.56 8.68 9.17
CA ALA A 206 -3.40 8.67 10.07
C ALA A 206 -2.47 9.88 9.88
N GLY A 207 -2.43 10.48 8.67
CA GLY A 207 -1.70 11.71 8.38
C GLY A 207 -2.41 12.97 8.93
N ILE A 208 -3.74 13.02 8.79
CA ILE A 208 -4.55 14.19 9.17
C ILE A 208 -4.74 14.28 10.69
N TYR A 209 -4.89 13.17 11.38
CA TYR A 209 -5.11 13.20 12.82
C TYR A 209 -3.96 13.89 13.58
N ARG A 210 -4.31 14.97 14.27
CA ARG A 210 -3.38 15.77 15.08
C ARG A 210 -2.80 14.91 16.21
N SER A 211 -1.48 14.90 16.37
CA SER A 211 -0.88 14.40 17.62
C SER A 211 -1.11 15.50 18.69
N ASP A 212 -1.98 15.21 19.65
CA ASP A 212 -2.25 16.14 20.76
C ASP A 212 -1.12 16.11 21.82
N ASN A 213 0.13 16.11 21.39
CA ASN A 213 1.28 16.18 22.27
C ASN A 213 1.69 17.65 22.61
N HIS A 214 0.77 18.60 22.50
CA HIS A 214 0.88 19.88 23.19
C HIS A 214 -0.04 19.84 24.41
N THR A 215 0.39 19.18 25.47
CA THR A 215 0.07 19.66 26.81
C THR A 215 0.79 21.00 26.92
N PRO A 216 0.09 22.13 27.14
CA PRO A 216 0.76 23.37 27.53
C PRO A 216 1.51 23.02 28.82
N GLN A 217 2.84 23.13 28.82
CA GLN A 217 3.55 23.23 30.08
C GLN A 217 2.95 24.42 30.80
N ALA A 218 2.22 24.17 31.88
CA ALA A 218 1.88 25.19 32.83
C ALA A 218 3.23 25.73 33.35
N PHE A 219 3.57 26.94 32.99
CA PHE A 219 4.65 27.66 33.61
C PHE A 219 4.27 27.89 35.09
N PRO A 220 5.20 27.63 36.04
CA PRO A 220 5.01 27.94 37.44
C PRO A 220 4.89 29.43 37.68
#